data_76b83bdc03044e92c4eb90775af711da
#
_entry.id   76b83bdc03044e92c4eb90775af711da
#
_cell.length_a   1.000
_cell.length_b   1.000
_cell.length_c   1.000
_cell.angle_alpha   90.00
_cell.angle_beta   90.00
_cell.angle_gamma   90.00
#
_symmetry.space_group_name_H-M   'P 1'
#
loop_
_entity.id
_entity.type
_entity.pdbx_description
1 polymer ?
#
loop_
_entity_poly.entity_id
_entity_poly.type
_entity_poly.pdbx_seq_one_letter_code
_entity_poly.pdbx_strand_id
1 'polypeptide(L)'
;MYFINPFKALRPTKENASSVTTASSDHLSEDIQKKHLKKNPWSYLNVFNAENKKKSKEQFELMKEKSIITKDKNLSFYFYRISKENFKQVGIVGTVQLTAYDNLHIRGHEEIFFERSQKRMKQMDNLNAQIGPIYAV
;
A
#
# COMPACT_ATOMS: atom_id res chain seq x y z
N MET A 1 25.58 -9.81 2.60
CA MET A 1 24.41 -9.28 1.88
C MET A 1 23.25 -9.27 2.88
N TYR A 2 22.63 -8.11 3.10
CA TYR A 2 21.54 -8.04 4.08
C TYR A 2 20.24 -8.58 3.46
N PHE A 3 19.51 -9.39 4.22
CA PHE A 3 18.26 -9.99 3.78
C PHE A 3 17.14 -8.94 3.61
N ILE A 4 17.07 -8.00 4.53
CA ILE A 4 16.14 -6.86 4.50
C ILE A 4 16.93 -5.56 4.33
N ASN A 5 16.48 -4.69 3.44
CA ASN A 5 17.12 -3.42 3.14
C ASN A 5 16.19 -2.25 3.46
N PRO A 6 16.74 -1.12 3.90
CA PRO A 6 15.98 0.10 4.10
C PRO A 6 15.56 0.69 2.76
N PHE A 7 14.48 1.47 2.75
CA PHE A 7 13.99 2.14 1.56
C PHE A 7 13.38 3.50 1.88
N LYS A 8 13.04 4.27 0.85
CA LYS A 8 12.37 5.56 0.99
C LYS A 8 10.87 5.34 0.72
N ALA A 9 10.07 5.27 1.77
CA ALA A 9 8.64 5.10 1.63
C ALA A 9 7.97 6.37 1.09
N LEU A 10 6.93 6.17 0.30
CA LEU A 10 5.97 7.19 -0.05
C LEU A 10 4.77 7.01 0.89
N ARG A 11 4.50 8.01 1.72
CA ARG A 11 3.47 7.90 2.76
C ARG A 11 2.76 9.23 3.01
N PRO A 12 1.53 9.20 3.56
CA PRO A 12 0.83 10.42 3.94
C PRO A 12 1.64 11.23 4.93
N THR A 13 1.53 12.55 4.84
CA THR A 13 2.00 13.41 5.92
C THR A 13 1.15 13.17 7.18
N LYS A 14 1.67 13.57 8.35
CA LYS A 14 0.97 13.34 9.62
C LYS A 14 -0.43 13.96 9.62
N GLU A 15 -0.55 15.13 9.05
CA GLU A 15 -1.80 15.91 8.96
C GLU A 15 -2.82 15.25 8.03
N ASN A 16 -2.32 14.60 6.97
CA ASN A 16 -3.18 13.99 5.94
C ASN A 16 -3.44 12.49 6.17
N ALA A 17 -2.80 11.86 7.15
CA ALA A 17 -2.89 10.42 7.37
C ALA A 17 -4.35 9.93 7.52
N SER A 18 -5.17 10.62 8.30
CA SER A 18 -6.58 10.26 8.49
C SER A 18 -7.44 10.42 7.23
N SER A 19 -7.07 11.35 6.34
CA SER A 19 -7.77 11.56 5.06
C SER A 19 -7.40 10.52 4.02
N VAL A 20 -6.16 10.03 4.06
CA VAL A 20 -5.66 9.04 3.09
C VAL A 20 -6.05 7.62 3.47
N THR A 21 -5.99 7.29 4.76
CA THR A 21 -6.29 5.95 5.25
C THR A 21 -7.76 5.60 5.09
N THR A 22 -8.03 4.35 4.76
CA THR A 22 -9.38 3.82 4.55
C THR A 22 -9.43 2.35 4.93
N ALA A 23 -10.62 1.84 5.19
CA ALA A 23 -10.84 0.41 5.29
C ALA A 23 -10.58 -0.27 3.94
N SER A 24 -10.30 -1.58 3.96
CA SER A 24 -10.16 -2.35 2.72
C SER A 24 -11.42 -2.27 1.88
N SER A 25 -11.25 -2.08 0.56
CA SER A 25 -12.37 -2.08 -0.40
C SER A 25 -13.18 -3.37 -0.34
N ASP A 26 -12.54 -4.49 0.00
CA ASP A 26 -13.18 -5.80 0.08
C ASP A 26 -14.23 -5.90 1.21
N HIS A 27 -14.17 -4.98 2.17
CA HIS A 27 -15.09 -4.91 3.31
C HIS A 27 -16.13 -3.78 3.21
N LEU A 28 -16.11 -3.02 2.11
CA LEU A 28 -17.02 -1.89 1.91
C LEU A 28 -17.98 -2.18 0.76
N SER A 29 -19.29 -2.03 1.00
CA SER A 29 -20.26 -2.06 -0.08
C SER A 29 -20.03 -0.88 -1.04
N GLU A 30 -20.44 -1.03 -2.31
CA GLU A 30 -20.25 0.02 -3.33
C GLU A 30 -20.85 1.36 -2.92
N ASP A 31 -22.00 1.36 -2.26
CA ASP A 31 -22.66 2.59 -1.82
C ASP A 31 -21.88 3.30 -0.71
N ILE A 32 -21.30 2.53 0.21
CA ILE A 32 -20.43 3.07 1.27
C ILE A 32 -19.17 3.63 0.64
N GLN A 33 -18.57 2.91 -0.33
CA GLN A 33 -17.40 3.41 -1.06
C GLN A 33 -17.72 4.74 -1.77
N LYS A 34 -18.79 4.81 -2.54
CA LYS A 34 -19.22 6.05 -3.25
C LYS A 34 -19.45 7.22 -2.30
N LYS A 35 -20.11 6.99 -1.16
CA LYS A 35 -20.32 8.02 -0.13
C LYS A 35 -19.00 8.47 0.50
N HIS A 36 -18.10 7.53 0.78
CA HIS A 36 -16.80 7.84 1.36
C HIS A 36 -15.94 8.67 0.39
N LEU A 37 -15.89 8.29 -0.87
CA LEU A 37 -15.12 8.98 -1.91
C LEU A 37 -15.60 10.42 -2.14
N LYS A 38 -16.93 10.67 -2.10
CA LYS A 38 -17.47 12.02 -2.20
C LYS A 38 -17.08 12.92 -1.04
N LYS A 39 -17.00 12.35 0.18
CA LYS A 39 -16.63 13.10 1.40
C LYS A 39 -15.14 13.29 1.55
N ASN A 40 -14.35 12.40 0.98
CA ASN A 40 -12.91 12.38 1.17
C ASN A 40 -12.16 12.21 -0.17
N PRO A 41 -11.87 13.29 -0.87
CA PRO A 41 -11.19 13.26 -2.16
C PRO A 41 -9.76 12.71 -2.08
N TRP A 42 -9.13 12.76 -0.91
CA TRP A 42 -7.78 12.25 -0.67
C TRP A 42 -7.74 10.79 -0.24
N SER A 43 -8.89 10.13 -0.12
CA SER A 43 -8.94 8.71 0.21
C SER A 43 -8.12 7.88 -0.78
N TYR A 44 -7.33 6.97 -0.24
CA TYR A 44 -6.55 6.03 -1.04
C TYR A 44 -7.42 5.16 -1.98
N LEU A 45 -8.70 4.99 -1.69
CA LEU A 45 -9.64 4.32 -2.59
C LEU A 45 -9.72 4.97 -3.97
N ASN A 46 -9.53 6.28 -4.08
CA ASN A 46 -9.49 6.99 -5.36
C ASN A 46 -8.28 6.58 -6.22
N VAL A 47 -7.19 6.18 -5.59
CA VAL A 47 -6.00 5.65 -6.27
C VAL A 47 -6.18 4.17 -6.59
N PHE A 48 -6.85 3.43 -5.69
CA PHE A 48 -7.02 1.99 -5.81
C PHE A 48 -8.09 1.57 -6.83
N ASN A 49 -8.83 2.49 -7.42
CA ASN A 49 -9.90 2.18 -8.37
C ASN A 49 -9.36 1.54 -9.66
N ALA A 50 -9.48 0.22 -9.74
CA ALA A 50 -8.98 -0.57 -10.86
C ALA A 50 -9.76 -0.36 -12.17
N GLU A 51 -10.98 0.17 -12.11
CA GLU A 51 -11.84 0.34 -13.28
C GLU A 51 -11.41 1.52 -14.16
N ASN A 52 -10.76 2.52 -13.57
CA ASN A 52 -10.29 3.72 -14.29
C ASN A 52 -8.82 4.02 -14.00
N LYS A 53 -7.93 3.31 -14.71
CA LYS A 53 -6.47 3.44 -14.58
C LYS A 53 -5.96 4.87 -14.74
N LYS A 54 -6.52 5.62 -15.69
CA LYS A 54 -6.09 7.01 -15.96
C LYS A 54 -6.37 7.88 -14.75
N LYS A 55 -7.60 7.88 -14.24
CA LYS A 55 -7.97 8.64 -13.03
C LYS A 55 -7.19 8.20 -11.79
N SER A 56 -6.94 6.89 -11.63
CA SER A 56 -6.12 6.37 -10.55
C SER A 56 -4.71 6.98 -10.57
N LYS A 57 -4.08 7.01 -11.73
CA LYS A 57 -2.74 7.61 -11.89
C LYS A 57 -2.76 9.11 -11.67
N GLU A 58 -3.71 9.83 -12.28
CA GLU A 58 -3.88 11.26 -12.11
C GLU A 58 -4.05 11.64 -10.63
N GLN A 59 -4.89 10.90 -9.90
CA GLN A 59 -5.10 11.12 -8.47
C GLN A 59 -3.84 10.86 -7.65
N PHE A 60 -3.09 9.81 -7.96
CA PHE A 60 -1.84 9.50 -7.28
C PHE A 60 -0.78 10.59 -7.49
N GLU A 61 -0.64 11.08 -8.72
CA GLU A 61 0.28 12.19 -9.03
C GLU A 61 -0.17 13.49 -8.34
N LEU A 62 -1.47 13.79 -8.36
CA LEU A 62 -2.02 14.94 -7.67
C LEU A 62 -1.76 14.89 -6.16
N MET A 63 -1.89 13.73 -5.53
CA MET A 63 -1.57 13.56 -4.11
C MET A 63 -0.09 13.84 -3.80
N LYS A 64 0.82 13.50 -4.71
CA LYS A 64 2.25 13.85 -4.58
C LYS A 64 2.49 15.35 -4.78
N GLU A 65 1.92 15.91 -5.83
CA GLU A 65 2.02 17.35 -6.14
C GLU A 65 1.52 18.23 -4.98
N LYS A 66 0.38 17.87 -4.40
CA LYS A 66 -0.21 18.57 -3.26
C LYS A 66 0.44 18.22 -1.91
N SER A 67 1.50 17.42 -1.91
CA SER A 67 2.17 16.96 -0.69
C SER A 67 1.24 16.26 0.33
N ILE A 68 0.15 15.67 -0.17
CA ILE A 68 -0.72 14.81 0.65
C ILE A 68 0.03 13.53 1.04
N ILE A 69 0.79 12.99 0.09
CA ILE A 69 1.76 11.92 0.29
C ILE A 69 3.14 12.42 -0.11
N THR A 70 4.14 12.08 0.67
CA THR A 70 5.52 12.53 0.43
C THR A 70 6.49 11.37 0.51
N LYS A 71 7.55 11.43 -0.30
CA LYS A 71 8.64 10.45 -0.25
C LYS A 71 9.64 10.84 0.83
N ASP A 72 9.98 9.89 1.68
CA ASP A 72 10.98 10.11 2.73
C ASP A 72 12.36 10.46 2.13
N LYS A 73 13.08 11.36 2.80
CA LYS A 73 14.38 11.83 2.32
C LYS A 73 15.47 10.77 2.48
N ASN A 74 15.42 10.02 3.58
CA ASN A 74 16.45 9.06 3.97
C ASN A 74 15.97 7.62 3.76
N LEU A 75 16.92 6.72 3.48
CA LEU A 75 16.68 5.28 3.56
C LEU A 75 16.39 4.90 5.00
N SER A 76 15.27 4.23 5.25
CA SER A 76 14.82 3.90 6.60
C SER A 76 14.15 2.51 6.63
N PHE A 77 14.21 1.87 7.78
CA PHE A 77 13.29 0.82 8.15
C PHE A 77 12.08 1.45 8.84
N TYR A 78 10.93 0.83 8.72
CA TYR A 78 9.70 1.34 9.34
C TYR A 78 9.15 0.33 10.33
N PHE A 79 8.64 0.84 11.45
CA PHE A 79 7.91 0.01 12.39
C PHE A 79 6.41 0.08 12.08
N TYR A 80 5.81 -1.06 11.79
CA TYR A 80 4.39 -1.18 11.58
C TYR A 80 3.74 -1.80 12.80
N ARG A 81 2.95 -1.02 13.53
CA ARG A 81 2.29 -1.46 14.75
C ARG A 81 0.79 -1.59 14.54
N ILE A 82 0.27 -2.78 14.82
CA ILE A 82 -1.16 -3.07 14.91
C ILE A 82 -1.50 -3.16 16.39
N SER A 83 -2.56 -2.43 16.80
CA SER A 83 -3.04 -2.46 18.18
C SER A 83 -4.56 -2.56 18.17
N LYS A 84 -5.12 -3.50 18.90
CA LYS A 84 -6.56 -3.65 19.13
C LYS A 84 -6.76 -4.19 20.54
N GLU A 85 -7.44 -3.43 21.42
CA GLU A 85 -7.67 -3.81 22.82
C GLU A 85 -6.39 -4.33 23.50
N ASN A 86 -6.35 -5.61 23.83
CA ASN A 86 -5.21 -6.28 24.49
C ASN A 86 -4.17 -6.84 23.50
N PHE A 87 -4.40 -6.71 22.19
CA PHE A 87 -3.51 -7.21 21.17
C PHE A 87 -2.57 -6.11 20.67
N LYS A 88 -1.28 -6.40 20.69
CA LYS A 88 -0.24 -5.54 20.09
C LYS A 88 0.70 -6.39 19.26
N GLN A 89 0.92 -6.00 18.03
CA GLN A 89 1.92 -6.60 17.15
C GLN A 89 2.77 -5.49 16.53
N VAL A 90 4.07 -5.71 16.47
CA VAL A 90 5.02 -4.79 15.82
C VAL A 90 5.81 -5.58 14.80
N GLY A 91 5.82 -5.09 13.56
CA GLY A 91 6.63 -5.61 12.47
C GLY A 91 7.65 -4.58 12.00
N ILE A 92 8.70 -5.06 11.37
CA ILE A 92 9.68 -4.23 10.66
C ILE A 92 9.35 -4.28 9.17
N VAL A 93 9.28 -3.12 8.53
CA VAL A 93 9.06 -3.00 7.09
C VAL A 93 10.36 -2.61 6.41
N GLY A 94 10.74 -3.38 5.41
CA GLY A 94 11.90 -3.15 4.56
C GLY A 94 11.66 -3.76 3.18
N THR A 95 12.63 -3.67 2.29
CA THR A 95 12.59 -4.33 0.99
C THR A 95 13.45 -5.60 1.01
N VAL A 96 13.04 -6.59 0.23
CA VAL A 96 13.75 -7.86 0.06
C VAL A 96 14.05 -8.03 -1.43
N GLN A 97 15.16 -8.69 -1.74
CA GLN A 97 15.45 -9.05 -3.13
C GLN A 97 14.53 -10.17 -3.61
N LEU A 98 14.06 -10.09 -4.84
CA LEU A 98 13.19 -11.13 -5.45
C LEU A 98 13.87 -12.51 -5.47
N THR A 99 15.19 -12.55 -5.63
CA THR A 99 15.98 -13.78 -5.56
C THR A 99 15.85 -14.52 -4.23
N ALA A 100 15.48 -13.81 -3.14
CA ALA A 100 15.20 -14.47 -1.85
C ALA A 100 13.96 -15.37 -1.93
N TYR A 101 13.01 -15.07 -2.80
CA TYR A 101 11.85 -15.91 -3.07
C TYR A 101 12.24 -17.12 -3.93
N ASP A 102 13.03 -16.90 -5.01
CA ASP A 102 13.50 -17.96 -5.89
C ASP A 102 14.38 -18.99 -5.14
N ASN A 103 15.19 -18.52 -4.19
CA ASN A 103 16.06 -19.34 -3.36
C ASN A 103 15.35 -19.92 -2.12
N LEU A 104 14.03 -19.84 -2.02
CA LEU A 104 13.21 -20.35 -0.94
C LEU A 104 13.56 -19.80 0.47
N HIS A 105 14.27 -18.67 0.56
CA HIS A 105 14.47 -17.95 1.81
C HIS A 105 13.16 -17.31 2.29
N ILE A 106 12.28 -16.96 1.34
CA ILE A 106 10.90 -16.60 1.59
C ILE A 106 10.01 -17.64 0.94
N ARG A 107 9.13 -18.25 1.74
CA ARG A 107 8.20 -19.29 1.27
C ARG A 107 6.78 -18.72 1.24
N GLY A 108 6.07 -18.98 0.14
CA GLY A 108 4.64 -18.75 0.08
C GLY A 108 3.93 -19.78 0.95
N HIS A 109 2.93 -19.37 1.71
CA HIS A 109 2.15 -20.25 2.59
C HIS A 109 0.77 -20.57 2.03
N GLU A 110 0.34 -19.85 0.99
CA GLU A 110 -0.97 -20.01 0.35
C GLU A 110 -0.83 -20.05 -1.17
N GLU A 111 -1.79 -20.70 -1.82
CA GLU A 111 -1.96 -20.59 -3.26
C GLU A 111 -2.41 -19.18 -3.65
N ILE A 112 -1.85 -18.67 -4.73
CA ILE A 112 -2.14 -17.34 -5.21
C ILE A 112 -3.38 -17.40 -6.11
N PHE A 113 -4.39 -16.61 -5.81
CA PHE A 113 -5.49 -16.37 -6.74
C PHE A 113 -4.98 -15.57 -7.95
N PHE A 114 -4.82 -16.25 -9.07
CA PHE A 114 -4.24 -15.70 -10.29
C PHE A 114 -4.86 -14.36 -10.71
N GLU A 115 -6.19 -14.28 -10.73
CA GLU A 115 -6.90 -13.05 -11.12
C GLU A 115 -6.61 -11.87 -10.18
N ARG A 116 -6.54 -12.11 -8.87
CA ARG A 116 -6.19 -11.08 -7.88
C ARG A 116 -4.75 -10.60 -8.06
N SER A 117 -3.83 -11.51 -8.34
CA SER A 117 -2.42 -11.20 -8.60
C SER A 117 -2.27 -10.37 -9.85
N GLN A 118 -2.94 -10.73 -10.94
CA GLN A 118 -2.94 -9.98 -12.19
C GLN A 118 -3.50 -8.56 -12.02
N LYS A 119 -4.59 -8.43 -11.25
CA LYS A 119 -5.17 -7.13 -10.94
C LYS A 119 -4.17 -6.25 -10.16
N ARG A 120 -3.48 -6.83 -9.17
CA ARG A 120 -2.47 -6.13 -8.38
C ARG A 120 -1.26 -5.71 -9.22
N MET A 121 -0.74 -6.61 -10.05
CA MET A 121 0.35 -6.31 -10.98
C MET A 121 0.02 -5.12 -11.89
N LYS A 122 -1.13 -5.19 -12.58
CA LYS A 122 -1.58 -4.10 -13.47
C LYS A 122 -1.70 -2.76 -12.75
N GLN A 123 -2.02 -2.78 -11.48
CA GLN A 123 -2.13 -1.58 -10.66
C GLN A 123 -0.74 -1.03 -10.31
N MET A 124 0.17 -1.89 -9.89
CA MET A 124 1.56 -1.51 -9.58
C MET A 124 2.24 -0.94 -10.82
N ASP A 125 2.07 -1.55 -11.98
CA ASP A 125 2.59 -1.06 -13.27
C ASP A 125 2.03 0.33 -13.61
N ASN A 126 0.71 0.51 -13.43
CA ASN A 126 0.05 1.78 -13.73
C ASN A 126 0.58 2.94 -12.88
N LEU A 127 0.85 2.68 -11.61
CA LEU A 127 1.31 3.68 -10.64
C LEU A 127 2.83 3.77 -10.55
N ASN A 128 3.56 2.83 -11.14
CA ASN A 128 4.99 2.63 -10.94
C ASN A 128 5.37 2.63 -9.46
N ALA A 129 4.58 1.95 -8.64
CA ALA A 129 4.74 1.90 -7.21
C ALA A 129 4.21 0.58 -6.65
N GLN A 130 4.95 0.01 -5.70
CA GLN A 130 4.46 -1.12 -4.91
C GLN A 130 3.53 -0.61 -3.81
N ILE A 131 2.35 -1.21 -3.73
CA ILE A 131 1.30 -0.82 -2.83
C ILE A 131 1.00 -1.95 -1.87
N GLY A 132 1.07 -1.64 -0.59
CA GLY A 132 0.84 -2.60 0.49
C GLY A 132 2.04 -3.53 0.71
N PRO A 133 2.48 -3.68 1.95
CA PRO A 133 3.53 -4.62 2.32
C PRO A 133 3.02 -6.06 2.24
N ILE A 134 3.94 -7.00 2.02
CA ILE A 134 3.71 -8.43 2.23
C ILE A 134 4.01 -8.70 3.71
N TYR A 135 3.13 -9.45 4.36
CA TYR A 135 3.35 -9.90 5.73
C TYR A 135 4.11 -11.23 5.70
N ALA A 136 5.20 -11.29 6.42
CA ALA A 136 6.01 -12.49 6.61
C ALA A 136 6.28 -12.73 8.10
N VAL A 137 6.33 -13.96 8.52
CA VAL A 137 6.67 -14.44 9.87
C VAL A 137 7.84 -15.40 9.81
#